data_219b24bba25b9bb7e3a2a2602ec9df63
#
_entry.id   219b24bba25b9bb7e3a2a2602ec9df63
#
_cell.length_a   1.000
_cell.length_b   1.000
_cell.length_c   1.000
_cell.angle_alpha   90.00
_cell.angle_beta   90.00
_cell.angle_gamma   90.00
#
_symmetry.space_group_name_H-M   'P 1'
#
loop_
_entity.id
_entity.type
_entity.pdbx_description
1 polymer ?
#
loop_
_entity_poly.entity_id
_entity_poly.type
_entity_poly.pdbx_seq_one_letter_code
_entity_poly.pdbx_strand_id
1 'polypeptide(L)'
;LKAARHPENFVVIADAYPTFSCQYADLILPAAMIFEKWGLYGNAERRTQGWQQMANPPGEARTDLWMMMEFAKRLQVKDCWGEQPVPGLKVEGYIDGKLPSVLDEAEKMGIKPDMTLYDVLFARPDNLKVAWPDPDLVSKINSTTAPGNLNWFPEKALFNEYRKFTLGDGHDLADFTTYMNSETRGLIWPVVNGKETLYRFNQDYDPYVKEGGYAFYGKLFKAIPTGNLFGVTDPKPVPLPNKAKIFFRPYAAPVEQPDKEYDLWLCTGRILEHWHTGSMTMRVPELERAQANSFLYMNPKDAEKRGLKNGDVAVCESRRGQVKAIVQTNQRNFMPRGMTWLA
;
A
#
# COMPACT_ATOMS: atom_id res chain seq x y z
N LEU A 1 -19.48 8.17 6.77
CA LEU A 1 -20.74 7.61 6.26
C LEU A 1 -21.71 8.69 5.77
N LYS A 2 -22.00 9.76 6.55
CA LYS A 2 -22.87 10.87 6.10
C LYS A 2 -22.31 11.55 4.85
N ALA A 3 -20.98 11.78 4.79
CA ALA A 3 -20.34 12.37 3.62
C ALA A 3 -20.43 11.47 2.38
N ALA A 4 -20.21 10.17 2.52
CA ALA A 4 -20.33 9.22 1.41
C ALA A 4 -21.75 9.16 0.82
N ARG A 5 -22.78 9.46 1.62
CA ARG A 5 -24.18 9.50 1.18
C ARG A 5 -24.68 10.90 0.81
N HIS A 6 -23.79 11.87 0.72
CA HIS A 6 -24.20 13.21 0.30
C HIS A 6 -24.66 13.18 -1.16
N PRO A 7 -25.79 13.78 -1.53
CA PRO A 7 -26.35 13.68 -2.88
C PRO A 7 -25.45 14.16 -4.01
N GLU A 8 -24.47 15.01 -3.69
CA GLU A 8 -23.49 15.52 -4.66
C GLU A 8 -22.30 14.56 -4.88
N ASN A 9 -22.19 13.50 -4.09
CA ASN A 9 -21.13 12.52 -4.22
C ASN A 9 -21.60 11.34 -5.07
N PHE A 10 -20.73 10.91 -5.98
CA PHE A 10 -20.84 9.66 -6.70
C PHE A 10 -19.74 8.72 -6.23
N VAL A 11 -20.13 7.65 -5.52
CA VAL A 11 -19.19 6.73 -4.86
C VAL A 11 -19.05 5.46 -5.68
N VAL A 12 -17.85 5.23 -6.17
CA VAL A 12 -17.48 3.99 -6.88
C VAL A 12 -16.61 3.14 -5.97
N ILE A 13 -16.95 1.86 -5.81
CA ILE A 13 -16.18 0.90 -5.06
C ILE A 13 -15.77 -0.24 -5.98
N ALA A 14 -14.45 -0.45 -6.13
CA ALA A 14 -13.88 -1.64 -6.74
C ALA A 14 -13.39 -2.57 -5.61
N ASP A 15 -14.00 -3.74 -5.50
CA ASP A 15 -13.65 -4.71 -4.46
C ASP A 15 -13.87 -6.14 -4.98
N ALA A 16 -13.06 -7.07 -4.50
CA ALA A 16 -13.21 -8.49 -4.82
C ALA A 16 -14.40 -9.13 -4.11
N TYR A 17 -14.92 -8.50 -3.07
CA TYR A 17 -16.07 -8.94 -2.30
C TYR A 17 -17.07 -7.81 -2.08
N PRO A 18 -18.37 -8.10 -2.01
CA PRO A 18 -19.38 -7.12 -1.62
C PRO A 18 -19.25 -6.84 -0.11
N THR A 19 -18.30 -5.98 0.23
CA THR A 19 -18.02 -5.56 1.61
C THR A 19 -19.13 -4.65 2.14
N PHE A 20 -19.13 -4.38 3.45
CA PHE A 20 -20.08 -3.45 4.06
C PHE A 20 -20.03 -2.04 3.42
N SER A 21 -18.85 -1.63 2.98
CA SER A 21 -18.68 -0.35 2.27
C SER A 21 -19.49 -0.26 0.98
N CYS A 22 -19.75 -1.39 0.30
CA CYS A 22 -20.53 -1.43 -0.91
C CYS A 22 -22.01 -0.98 -0.72
N GLN A 23 -22.50 -0.98 0.53
CA GLN A 23 -23.85 -0.45 0.84
C GLN A 23 -23.97 1.07 0.66
N TYR A 24 -22.85 1.76 0.51
CA TYR A 24 -22.77 3.21 0.32
C TYR A 24 -22.35 3.59 -1.10
N ALA A 25 -22.10 2.62 -1.96
CA ALA A 25 -21.67 2.85 -3.32
C ALA A 25 -22.87 3.11 -4.25
N ASP A 26 -22.67 4.03 -5.18
CA ASP A 26 -23.56 4.25 -6.33
C ASP A 26 -23.23 3.27 -7.46
N LEU A 27 -21.95 2.86 -7.55
CA LEU A 27 -21.45 1.87 -8.51
C LEU A 27 -20.49 0.91 -7.83
N ILE A 28 -20.67 -0.39 -8.07
CA ILE A 28 -19.77 -1.45 -7.61
C ILE A 28 -19.12 -2.10 -8.83
N LEU A 29 -17.78 -2.14 -8.84
CA LEU A 29 -16.99 -2.79 -9.87
C LEU A 29 -16.35 -4.05 -9.26
N PRO A 30 -16.66 -5.26 -9.75
CA PRO A 30 -16.05 -6.47 -9.23
C PRO A 30 -14.57 -6.54 -9.64
N ALA A 31 -13.69 -6.65 -8.64
CA ALA A 31 -12.24 -6.66 -8.82
C ALA A 31 -11.67 -8.06 -8.75
N ALA A 32 -10.65 -8.33 -9.58
CA ALA A 32 -9.92 -9.59 -9.58
C ALA A 32 -9.04 -9.75 -8.33
N MET A 33 -9.01 -10.97 -7.79
CA MET A 33 -8.16 -11.36 -6.66
C MET A 33 -6.69 -11.54 -7.07
N ILE A 34 -5.81 -11.71 -6.09
CA ILE A 34 -4.35 -11.77 -6.30
C ILE A 34 -3.93 -12.85 -7.31
N PHE A 35 -4.48 -14.07 -7.26
CA PHE A 35 -4.13 -15.14 -8.20
C PHE A 35 -4.91 -15.12 -9.50
N GLU A 36 -5.81 -14.16 -9.67
CA GLU A 36 -6.59 -13.91 -10.88
C GLU A 36 -5.97 -12.82 -11.76
N LYS A 37 -4.80 -12.33 -11.38
CA LYS A 37 -4.03 -11.30 -12.09
C LYS A 37 -2.54 -11.47 -11.93
N TRP A 38 -1.75 -10.82 -12.79
CA TRP A 38 -0.30 -10.69 -12.63
C TRP A 38 0.01 -9.52 -11.72
N GLY A 39 1.15 -9.58 -11.01
CA GLY A 39 1.58 -8.45 -10.22
C GLY A 39 2.91 -8.62 -9.51
N LEU A 40 3.34 -7.52 -8.93
CA LEU A 40 4.51 -7.41 -8.07
C LEU A 40 4.14 -6.61 -6.83
N TYR A 41 4.60 -7.02 -5.67
CA TYR A 41 4.39 -6.29 -4.42
C TYR A 41 5.67 -6.24 -3.59
N GLY A 42 5.83 -5.17 -2.82
CA GLY A 42 6.88 -5.03 -1.82
C GLY A 42 6.39 -5.35 -0.42
N ASN A 43 7.30 -5.68 0.47
CA ASN A 43 7.01 -5.93 1.88
C ASN A 43 7.93 -5.14 2.81
N ALA A 44 7.75 -5.29 4.13
CA ALA A 44 8.49 -4.56 5.14
C ALA A 44 9.99 -4.94 5.21
N GLU A 45 10.42 -6.07 4.66
CA GLU A 45 11.84 -6.44 4.55
C GLU A 45 12.51 -5.91 3.28
N ARG A 46 11.87 -5.01 2.54
CA ARG A 46 12.31 -4.47 1.24
C ARG A 46 12.35 -5.52 0.13
N ARG A 47 11.68 -6.64 0.26
CA ARG A 47 11.58 -7.66 -0.79
C ARG A 47 10.45 -7.31 -1.73
N THR A 48 10.77 -7.20 -3.02
CA THR A 48 9.76 -7.17 -4.07
C THR A 48 9.56 -8.57 -4.61
N GLN A 49 8.34 -9.05 -4.60
CA GLN A 49 7.96 -10.41 -5.03
C GLN A 49 6.94 -10.36 -6.15
N GLY A 50 7.07 -11.30 -7.10
CA GLY A 50 6.17 -11.44 -8.22
C GLY A 50 5.22 -12.63 -8.06
N TRP A 51 4.02 -12.50 -8.59
CA TRP A 51 3.10 -13.62 -8.78
C TRP A 51 2.53 -13.59 -10.20
N GLN A 52 2.26 -14.75 -10.72
CA GLN A 52 1.57 -14.89 -12.01
C GLN A 52 0.10 -15.22 -11.80
N GLN A 53 -0.68 -14.90 -12.79
CA GLN A 53 -2.07 -15.32 -12.82
C GLN A 53 -2.16 -16.85 -12.89
N MET A 54 -3.01 -17.44 -12.05
CA MET A 54 -3.22 -18.89 -11.94
C MET A 54 -4.66 -19.29 -12.24
N ALA A 55 -5.59 -18.35 -12.17
CA ALA A 55 -7.01 -18.56 -12.42
C ALA A 55 -7.61 -17.35 -13.15
N ASN A 56 -8.73 -17.57 -13.83
CA ASN A 56 -9.52 -16.49 -14.40
C ASN A 56 -10.38 -15.83 -13.32
N PRO A 57 -10.54 -14.50 -13.32
CA PRO A 57 -11.53 -13.85 -12.47
C PRO A 57 -12.94 -14.37 -12.77
N PRO A 58 -13.77 -14.56 -11.75
CA PRO A 58 -15.14 -15.02 -11.95
C PRO A 58 -16.04 -13.93 -12.55
N GLY A 59 -16.97 -14.33 -13.41
CA GLY A 59 -18.01 -13.46 -13.97
C GLY A 59 -17.47 -12.20 -14.63
N GLU A 60 -17.91 -11.04 -14.18
CA GLU A 60 -17.52 -9.73 -14.71
C GLU A 60 -16.30 -9.12 -13.99
N ALA A 61 -15.68 -9.83 -13.06
CA ALA A 61 -14.53 -9.32 -12.34
C ALA A 61 -13.37 -9.03 -13.31
N ARG A 62 -12.71 -7.89 -13.10
CA ARG A 62 -11.58 -7.42 -13.89
C ARG A 62 -10.48 -6.92 -12.98
N THR A 63 -9.26 -6.83 -13.52
CA THR A 63 -8.14 -6.24 -12.77
C THR A 63 -8.32 -4.74 -12.62
N ASP A 64 -7.81 -4.18 -11.52
CA ASP A 64 -7.83 -2.73 -11.31
C ASP A 64 -7.19 -1.99 -12.49
N LEU A 65 -6.07 -2.52 -12.99
CA LEU A 65 -5.38 -1.96 -14.15
C LEU A 65 -6.26 -1.95 -15.41
N TRP A 66 -7.03 -3.03 -15.65
CA TRP A 66 -7.98 -3.07 -16.76
C TRP A 66 -9.04 -1.98 -16.61
N MET A 67 -9.61 -1.83 -15.43
CA MET A 67 -10.61 -0.78 -15.16
C MET A 67 -10.04 0.60 -15.43
N MET A 68 -8.83 0.89 -14.93
CA MET A 68 -8.17 2.17 -15.15
C MET A 68 -7.93 2.44 -16.64
N MET A 69 -7.48 1.45 -17.41
CA MET A 69 -7.27 1.59 -18.85
C MET A 69 -8.58 1.81 -19.61
N GLU A 70 -9.65 1.13 -19.20
CA GLU A 70 -10.98 1.31 -19.82
C GLU A 70 -11.56 2.70 -19.53
N PHE A 71 -11.38 3.23 -18.34
CA PHE A 71 -11.72 4.62 -18.04
C PHE A 71 -10.88 5.60 -18.89
N ALA A 72 -9.58 5.37 -18.94
CA ALA A 72 -8.66 6.22 -19.68
C ALA A 72 -8.97 6.30 -21.19
N LYS A 73 -9.48 5.24 -21.79
CA LYS A 73 -9.94 5.23 -23.20
C LYS A 73 -11.13 6.15 -23.47
N ARG A 74 -11.90 6.50 -22.43
CA ARG A 74 -13.14 7.30 -22.54
C ARG A 74 -12.92 8.77 -22.18
N LEU A 75 -11.74 9.12 -21.68
CA LEU A 75 -11.42 10.46 -21.21
C LEU A 75 -10.38 11.09 -22.14
N GLN A 76 -10.66 12.27 -22.67
CA GLN A 76 -9.71 13.01 -23.47
C GLN A 76 -8.85 13.93 -22.58
N VAL A 77 -7.65 14.23 -23.06
CA VAL A 77 -6.70 15.11 -22.35
C VAL A 77 -7.34 16.46 -22.01
N LYS A 78 -8.04 17.08 -22.99
CA LYS A 78 -8.74 18.37 -22.79
C LYS A 78 -9.83 18.34 -21.72
N ASP A 79 -10.43 17.16 -21.45
CA ASP A 79 -11.48 17.02 -20.45
C ASP A 79 -10.93 16.89 -19.03
N CYS A 80 -9.67 16.43 -18.91
CA CYS A 80 -9.03 16.13 -17.64
C CYS A 80 -7.93 17.14 -17.26
N TRP A 81 -7.19 17.61 -18.26
CA TRP A 81 -6.06 18.53 -18.11
C TRP A 81 -6.43 19.86 -18.77
N GLY A 82 -7.18 20.67 -18.08
CA GLY A 82 -7.61 21.95 -18.59
C GLY A 82 -6.60 23.08 -18.35
N GLU A 83 -7.11 24.29 -18.31
CA GLU A 83 -6.35 25.53 -18.06
C GLU A 83 -5.90 25.68 -16.60
N GLN A 84 -5.95 24.63 -15.81
CA GLN A 84 -5.50 24.65 -14.42
C GLN A 84 -3.98 24.81 -14.35
N PRO A 85 -3.46 25.64 -13.43
CA PRO A 85 -2.02 25.78 -13.25
C PRO A 85 -1.39 24.46 -12.78
N VAL A 86 -0.19 24.16 -13.27
CA VAL A 86 0.55 22.96 -12.85
C VAL A 86 0.88 23.05 -11.36
N PRO A 87 0.38 22.13 -10.50
CA PRO A 87 0.64 22.19 -9.07
C PRO A 87 2.13 22.11 -8.76
N GLY A 88 2.63 23.04 -7.94
CA GLY A 88 4.01 23.03 -7.47
C GLY A 88 5.05 23.50 -8.46
N LEU A 89 4.67 23.91 -9.67
CA LEU A 89 5.58 24.50 -10.65
C LEU A 89 6.03 25.88 -10.16
N LYS A 90 7.29 25.99 -9.75
CA LYS A 90 7.95 27.28 -9.49
C LYS A 90 8.64 27.70 -10.79
N VAL A 91 8.10 28.67 -11.48
CA VAL A 91 8.71 29.21 -12.69
C VAL A 91 9.45 30.51 -12.34
N GLU A 92 10.77 30.49 -12.42
CA GLU A 92 11.58 31.71 -12.42
C GLU A 92 11.39 32.43 -13.77
N GLY A 93 11.02 33.70 -13.75
CA GLY A 93 10.94 34.52 -14.95
C GLY A 93 9.57 34.63 -15.62
N TYR A 94 8.51 34.72 -14.83
CA TYR A 94 7.14 34.91 -15.32
C TYR A 94 6.99 36.23 -16.13
N ILE A 95 6.64 36.10 -17.42
CA ILE A 95 6.14 37.19 -18.22
C ILE A 95 4.60 37.09 -18.19
N ASP A 96 3.92 38.12 -17.76
CA ASP A 96 2.45 38.30 -17.74
C ASP A 96 1.62 37.52 -16.69
N GLY A 97 2.19 36.98 -15.64
CA GLY A 97 1.42 36.53 -14.44
C GLY A 97 0.53 35.30 -14.61
N LYS A 98 0.54 34.62 -15.75
CA LYS A 98 -0.17 33.34 -15.97
C LYS A 98 0.79 32.16 -15.80
N LEU A 99 0.46 31.26 -14.87
CA LEU A 99 1.12 29.95 -14.77
C LEU A 99 0.77 29.11 -16.00
N PRO A 100 1.74 28.38 -16.64
CA PRO A 100 1.40 27.46 -17.70
C PRO A 100 0.36 26.47 -17.23
N SER A 101 -0.64 26.24 -18.06
CA SER A 101 -1.63 25.20 -17.76
C SER A 101 -1.02 23.81 -17.95
N VAL A 102 -1.65 22.82 -17.33
CA VAL A 102 -1.26 21.42 -17.54
C VAL A 102 -1.36 21.05 -19.02
N LEU A 103 -2.33 21.61 -19.71
CA LEU A 103 -2.52 21.39 -21.15
C LEU A 103 -1.41 22.00 -21.98
N ASP A 104 -0.98 23.25 -21.69
CA ASP A 104 0.14 23.89 -22.39
C ASP A 104 1.45 23.11 -22.25
N GLU A 105 1.71 22.58 -21.06
CA GLU A 105 2.90 21.74 -20.84
C GLU A 105 2.78 20.38 -21.55
N ALA A 106 1.60 19.79 -21.59
CA ALA A 106 1.33 18.57 -22.32
C ALA A 106 1.53 18.74 -23.82
N GLU A 107 1.05 19.85 -24.41
CA GLU A 107 1.24 20.16 -25.83
C GLU A 107 2.72 20.34 -26.21
N LYS A 108 3.54 20.95 -25.35
CA LYS A 108 5.00 21.00 -25.51
C LYS A 108 5.66 19.62 -25.55
N MET A 109 5.06 18.64 -24.89
CA MET A 109 5.49 17.24 -24.90
C MET A 109 4.91 16.45 -26.08
N GLY A 110 4.17 17.08 -27.00
CA GLY A 110 3.53 16.45 -28.15
C GLY A 110 2.21 15.74 -27.82
N ILE A 111 1.64 16.00 -26.66
CA ILE A 111 0.35 15.45 -26.24
C ILE A 111 -0.74 16.38 -26.76
N LYS A 112 -1.62 15.86 -27.60
CA LYS A 112 -2.70 16.65 -28.20
C LYS A 112 -3.95 16.63 -27.32
N PRO A 113 -4.77 17.70 -27.34
CA PRO A 113 -5.99 17.80 -26.55
C PRO A 113 -7.04 16.71 -26.80
N ASP A 114 -7.07 16.17 -28.02
CA ASP A 114 -8.00 15.16 -28.51
C ASP A 114 -7.52 13.70 -28.25
N MET A 115 -6.27 13.52 -27.82
CA MET A 115 -5.77 12.21 -27.39
C MET A 115 -6.53 11.73 -26.16
N THR A 116 -6.70 10.41 -26.03
CA THR A 116 -7.24 9.83 -24.82
C THR A 116 -6.17 9.73 -23.73
N LEU A 117 -6.58 9.69 -22.48
CA LEU A 117 -5.64 9.40 -21.38
C LEU A 117 -4.99 8.02 -21.53
N TYR A 118 -5.67 7.08 -22.20
CA TYR A 118 -5.08 5.78 -22.53
C TYR A 118 -3.86 5.91 -23.46
N ASP A 119 -3.96 6.72 -24.50
CA ASP A 119 -2.86 6.95 -25.44
C ASP A 119 -1.64 7.57 -24.75
N VAL A 120 -1.90 8.48 -23.81
CA VAL A 120 -0.84 9.23 -23.12
C VAL A 120 -0.20 8.43 -21.99
N LEU A 121 -1.00 7.74 -21.19
CA LEU A 121 -0.52 7.11 -19.95
C LEU A 121 -0.14 5.64 -20.14
N PHE A 122 -0.81 4.91 -21.03
CA PHE A 122 -0.67 3.48 -21.16
C PHE A 122 -0.10 3.04 -22.52
N ALA A 123 -0.71 3.44 -23.62
CA ALA A 123 -0.38 2.96 -24.96
C ALA A 123 0.83 3.68 -25.60
N ARG A 124 1.86 3.94 -24.80
CA ARG A 124 3.09 4.58 -25.31
C ARG A 124 3.89 3.62 -26.18
N PRO A 125 4.66 4.12 -27.17
CA PRO A 125 5.37 3.27 -28.15
C PRO A 125 6.26 2.20 -27.52
N ASP A 126 6.91 2.47 -26.38
CA ASP A 126 7.75 1.50 -25.70
C ASP A 126 6.93 0.44 -24.95
N ASN A 127 5.79 0.83 -24.39
CA ASN A 127 4.89 -0.10 -23.70
C ASN A 127 4.27 -1.10 -24.68
N LEU A 128 3.87 -0.63 -25.86
CA LEU A 128 3.25 -1.47 -26.89
C LEU A 128 4.17 -2.55 -27.45
N LYS A 129 5.49 -2.43 -27.24
CA LYS A 129 6.49 -3.44 -27.66
C LYS A 129 6.66 -4.57 -26.65
N VAL A 130 6.11 -4.46 -25.46
CA VAL A 130 6.29 -5.43 -24.39
C VAL A 130 5.37 -6.64 -24.61
N ALA A 131 5.94 -7.74 -25.05
CA ALA A 131 5.21 -8.96 -25.34
C ALA A 131 4.81 -9.70 -24.05
N TRP A 132 3.73 -10.45 -24.14
CA TRP A 132 3.29 -11.40 -23.13
C TRP A 132 4.34 -12.52 -22.93
N PRO A 133 4.48 -13.07 -21.71
CA PRO A 133 5.51 -14.08 -21.43
C PRO A 133 5.29 -15.42 -22.14
N ASP A 134 4.06 -15.78 -22.39
CA ASP A 134 3.67 -17.04 -23.04
C ASP A 134 2.36 -16.83 -23.80
N PRO A 135 2.39 -16.89 -25.15
CA PRO A 135 1.20 -16.73 -25.98
C PRO A 135 0.13 -17.81 -25.74
N ASP A 136 0.53 -19.03 -25.43
CA ASP A 136 -0.41 -20.13 -25.17
C ASP A 136 -1.09 -19.98 -23.81
N LEU A 137 -0.34 -19.53 -22.81
CA LEU A 137 -0.91 -19.15 -21.52
C LEU A 137 -1.90 -18.00 -21.67
N VAL A 138 -1.54 -17.01 -22.46
CA VAL A 138 -2.39 -15.84 -22.77
C VAL A 138 -3.67 -16.27 -23.45
N SER A 139 -3.64 -17.20 -24.38
CA SER A 139 -4.86 -17.70 -25.06
C SER A 139 -5.83 -18.39 -24.09
N LYS A 140 -5.32 -19.04 -23.06
CA LYS A 140 -6.12 -19.76 -22.05
C LYS A 140 -6.67 -18.86 -20.95
N ILE A 141 -5.95 -17.79 -20.61
CA ILE A 141 -6.25 -16.91 -19.47
C ILE A 141 -6.83 -15.56 -19.92
N ASN A 142 -6.68 -15.22 -21.19
CA ASN A 142 -6.83 -13.87 -21.72
C ASN A 142 -8.27 -13.42 -21.99
N SER A 143 -9.24 -14.31 -21.95
CA SER A 143 -10.64 -13.91 -22.21
C SER A 143 -11.21 -13.00 -21.13
N THR A 144 -10.55 -12.90 -19.96
CA THR A 144 -11.11 -12.24 -18.79
C THR A 144 -10.17 -11.26 -18.08
N THR A 145 -8.87 -11.28 -18.33
CA THR A 145 -7.89 -10.48 -17.56
C THR A 145 -7.11 -9.50 -18.37
N ALA A 146 -6.72 -9.83 -19.58
CA ALA A 146 -6.24 -8.79 -20.46
C ALA A 146 -7.44 -7.97 -20.93
N PRO A 147 -7.34 -6.64 -20.96
CA PRO A 147 -8.33 -5.82 -21.61
C PRO A 147 -8.44 -6.33 -23.04
N GLY A 148 -9.58 -6.95 -23.39
CA GLY A 148 -9.82 -7.70 -24.61
C GLY A 148 -8.93 -7.31 -25.76
N ASN A 149 -8.03 -8.20 -26.16
CA ASN A 149 -7.13 -8.07 -27.30
C ASN A 149 -5.96 -7.07 -27.18
N LEU A 150 -5.41 -6.82 -26.00
CA LEU A 150 -4.14 -6.10 -25.93
C LEU A 150 -3.01 -6.99 -26.48
N ASN A 151 -2.36 -6.49 -27.53
CA ASN A 151 -1.19 -7.15 -28.14
C ASN A 151 0.10 -6.94 -27.30
N TRP A 152 0.00 -6.42 -26.10
CA TRP A 152 1.12 -6.10 -25.23
C TRP A 152 0.81 -6.42 -23.77
N PHE A 153 1.84 -6.58 -22.94
CA PHE A 153 1.72 -6.97 -21.54
C PHE A 153 1.81 -5.76 -20.61
N PRO A 154 0.66 -5.19 -20.17
CA PRO A 154 0.61 -3.96 -19.41
C PRO A 154 1.36 -4.00 -18.09
N GLU A 155 1.19 -5.06 -17.32
CA GLU A 155 1.78 -5.19 -15.98
C GLU A 155 3.31 -5.12 -16.04
N LYS A 156 3.91 -5.81 -17.00
CA LYS A 156 5.36 -5.77 -17.24
C LYS A 156 5.82 -4.40 -17.73
N ALA A 157 5.10 -3.83 -18.68
CA ALA A 157 5.45 -2.55 -19.28
C ALA A 157 5.46 -1.43 -18.23
N LEU A 158 4.37 -1.31 -17.47
CA LEU A 158 4.20 -0.27 -16.46
C LEU A 158 5.13 -0.46 -15.27
N PHE A 159 5.36 -1.70 -14.84
CA PHE A 159 6.34 -1.95 -13.79
C PHE A 159 7.76 -1.55 -14.22
N ASN A 160 8.17 -1.91 -15.43
CA ASN A 160 9.48 -1.55 -15.95
C ASN A 160 9.63 -0.03 -16.15
N GLU A 161 8.55 0.66 -16.43
CA GLU A 161 8.52 2.12 -16.42
C GLU A 161 8.70 2.68 -15.01
N TYR A 162 7.92 2.22 -14.04
CA TYR A 162 8.03 2.59 -12.63
C TYR A 162 9.45 2.36 -12.09
N ARG A 163 10.05 1.22 -12.44
CA ARG A 163 11.43 0.89 -12.07
C ARG A 163 12.43 1.99 -12.42
N LYS A 164 12.26 2.70 -13.55
CA LYS A 164 13.20 3.75 -13.98
C LYS A 164 13.40 4.84 -12.94
N PHE A 165 12.37 5.13 -12.12
CA PHE A 165 12.43 6.11 -11.04
C PHE A 165 13.23 5.64 -9.81
N THR A 166 13.54 4.35 -9.73
CA THR A 166 14.22 3.76 -8.58
C THR A 166 15.71 3.59 -8.78
N LEU A 167 16.21 3.77 -10.01
CA LEU A 167 17.58 3.44 -10.37
C LEU A 167 18.58 4.51 -9.92
N GLY A 168 19.69 4.06 -9.31
CA GLY A 168 20.86 4.89 -9.03
C GLY A 168 20.81 5.68 -7.73
N ASP A 169 19.80 5.49 -6.87
CA ASP A 169 19.68 6.21 -5.59
C ASP A 169 19.59 5.31 -4.34
N GLY A 170 19.76 4.02 -4.54
CA GLY A 170 19.70 3.03 -3.47
C GLY A 170 18.31 2.42 -3.25
N HIS A 171 17.38 2.64 -4.18
CA HIS A 171 16.06 1.99 -4.24
C HIS A 171 15.90 1.10 -5.47
N ASP A 172 17.00 0.74 -6.12
CA ASP A 172 17.03 0.04 -7.39
C ASP A 172 16.22 -1.24 -7.35
N LEU A 173 15.17 -1.28 -8.15
CA LEU A 173 14.38 -2.48 -8.40
C LEU A 173 14.97 -3.26 -9.58
N ALA A 174 14.89 -4.58 -9.55
CA ALA A 174 15.11 -5.41 -10.72
C ALA A 174 13.97 -5.21 -11.73
N ASP A 175 14.15 -5.64 -12.97
CA ASP A 175 13.05 -5.64 -13.94
C ASP A 175 12.03 -6.77 -13.64
N PHE A 176 10.86 -6.65 -14.23
CA PHE A 176 9.76 -7.59 -14.03
C PHE A 176 10.18 -9.06 -14.28
N THR A 177 10.89 -9.30 -15.36
CA THR A 177 11.31 -10.65 -15.74
C THR A 177 12.27 -11.25 -14.72
N THR A 178 13.21 -10.46 -14.22
CA THR A 178 14.16 -10.88 -13.17
C THR A 178 13.42 -11.32 -11.90
N TYR A 179 12.42 -10.58 -11.44
CA TYR A 179 11.63 -11.00 -10.30
C TYR A 179 10.86 -12.30 -10.57
N MET A 180 10.24 -12.42 -11.73
CA MET A 180 9.45 -13.60 -12.08
C MET A 180 10.29 -14.87 -12.25
N ASN A 181 11.56 -14.73 -12.68
CA ASN A 181 12.49 -15.84 -12.91
C ASN A 181 13.38 -16.15 -11.69
N SER A 182 13.37 -15.36 -10.63
CA SER A 182 14.12 -15.67 -9.41
C SER A 182 13.53 -16.90 -8.72
N GLU A 183 14.37 -17.71 -8.05
CA GLU A 183 13.93 -18.93 -7.36
C GLU A 183 12.81 -18.68 -6.35
N THR A 184 12.90 -17.58 -5.63
CA THR A 184 11.91 -17.16 -4.64
C THR A 184 10.83 -16.23 -5.23
N ARG A 185 10.90 -15.95 -6.52
CA ARG A 185 10.12 -14.91 -7.21
C ARG A 185 10.17 -13.56 -6.50
N GLY A 186 11.31 -13.26 -5.86
CA GLY A 186 11.49 -12.03 -5.12
C GLY A 186 12.93 -11.75 -4.78
N LEU A 187 13.29 -10.47 -4.76
CA LEU A 187 14.62 -9.98 -4.41
C LEU A 187 14.51 -8.78 -3.47
N ILE A 188 15.48 -8.66 -2.57
CA ILE A 188 15.57 -7.54 -1.62
C ILE A 188 16.31 -6.37 -2.30
N TRP A 189 15.63 -5.23 -2.43
CA TRP A 189 16.23 -4.04 -3.04
C TRP A 189 17.16 -3.27 -2.08
N PRO A 190 18.15 -2.52 -2.59
CA PRO A 190 18.50 -2.33 -4.00
C PRO A 190 19.01 -3.60 -4.66
N VAL A 191 18.59 -3.82 -5.92
CA VAL A 191 19.10 -4.90 -6.77
C VAL A 191 20.06 -4.28 -7.79
N VAL A 192 21.35 -4.46 -7.58
CA VAL A 192 22.40 -3.88 -8.42
C VAL A 192 23.15 -5.00 -9.13
N ASN A 193 23.28 -4.89 -10.45
CA ASN A 193 23.91 -5.94 -11.28
C ASN A 193 23.33 -7.35 -11.05
N GLY A 194 22.01 -7.43 -10.86
CA GLY A 194 21.29 -8.68 -10.62
C GLY A 194 21.43 -9.28 -9.21
N LYS A 195 22.13 -8.60 -8.31
CA LYS A 195 22.34 -9.03 -6.92
C LYS A 195 21.46 -8.23 -5.97
N GLU A 196 20.75 -8.94 -5.09
CA GLU A 196 19.99 -8.34 -4.00
C GLU A 196 20.88 -7.82 -2.88
N THR A 197 20.39 -6.85 -2.12
CA THR A 197 21.09 -6.27 -0.97
C THR A 197 20.41 -6.69 0.32
N LEU A 198 20.94 -7.72 0.98
CA LEU A 198 20.37 -8.27 2.21
C LEU A 198 20.41 -7.25 3.36
N TYR A 199 21.52 -6.54 3.50
CA TYR A 199 21.71 -5.56 4.56
C TYR A 199 22.04 -4.20 3.99
N ARG A 200 21.34 -3.16 4.47
CA ARG A 200 21.59 -1.79 4.07
C ARG A 200 22.66 -1.13 4.94
N PHE A 201 23.26 -0.10 4.37
CA PHE A 201 24.17 0.82 5.08
C PHE A 201 25.48 0.22 5.57
N ASN A 202 25.83 -0.96 5.12
CA ASN A 202 27.06 -1.67 5.41
C ASN A 202 27.84 -1.92 4.11
N GLN A 203 29.13 -1.56 4.08
CA GLN A 203 29.98 -1.69 2.89
C GLN A 203 30.08 -3.13 2.34
N ASP A 204 29.99 -4.14 3.22
CA ASP A 204 30.15 -5.55 2.81
C ASP A 204 28.93 -6.06 2.01
N TYR A 205 27.81 -5.36 2.09
CA TYR A 205 26.53 -5.79 1.51
C TYR A 205 25.87 -4.75 0.63
N ASP A 206 26.03 -3.46 0.94
CA ASP A 206 25.32 -2.38 0.25
C ASP A 206 26.22 -1.70 -0.77
N PRO A 207 25.94 -1.83 -2.09
CA PRO A 207 26.78 -1.26 -3.14
C PRO A 207 26.82 0.28 -3.13
N TYR A 208 25.94 0.93 -2.36
CA TYR A 208 25.90 2.38 -2.19
C TYR A 208 26.78 2.88 -1.05
N VAL A 209 27.40 2.00 -0.27
CA VAL A 209 28.30 2.35 0.82
C VAL A 209 29.75 2.27 0.34
N LYS A 210 30.49 3.36 0.55
CA LYS A 210 31.92 3.41 0.20
C LYS A 210 32.75 2.59 1.18
N GLU A 211 33.90 2.12 0.72
CA GLU A 211 34.88 1.42 1.53
C GLU A 211 35.19 2.17 2.84
N GLY A 212 35.20 1.45 3.94
CA GLY A 212 35.40 2.00 5.29
C GLY A 212 34.24 2.71 5.91
N GLY A 213 33.07 2.74 5.25
CA GLY A 213 31.94 3.56 5.66
C GLY A 213 30.62 2.83 5.92
N TYR A 214 29.72 3.57 6.56
CA TYR A 214 28.30 3.30 6.67
C TYR A 214 27.54 4.51 6.13
N ALA A 215 26.70 4.33 5.12
CA ALA A 215 25.87 5.42 4.59
C ALA A 215 24.51 5.44 5.30
N PHE A 216 24.47 5.99 6.48
CA PHE A 216 23.21 6.22 7.18
C PHE A 216 22.66 7.58 6.77
N TYR A 217 21.52 7.58 6.04
CA TYR A 217 20.81 8.79 5.61
C TYR A 217 21.61 9.78 4.73
N GLY A 218 22.74 9.38 4.15
CA GLY A 218 23.68 10.30 3.51
C GLY A 218 23.12 11.10 2.35
N LYS A 219 22.45 10.50 1.37
CA LYS A 219 21.87 11.21 0.22
C LYS A 219 20.46 11.70 0.48
N LEU A 220 19.63 10.92 1.16
CA LEU A 220 18.22 11.24 1.39
C LEU A 220 18.07 12.54 2.19
N PHE A 221 18.92 12.77 3.17
CA PHE A 221 18.89 13.98 4.01
C PHE A 221 19.51 15.22 3.37
N LYS A 222 20.30 15.09 2.32
CA LYS A 222 20.73 16.27 1.52
C LYS A 222 19.60 16.85 0.67
N ALA A 223 18.62 16.05 0.35
CA ALA A 223 17.47 16.46 -0.48
C ALA A 223 16.27 16.94 0.34
N ILE A 224 16.24 16.68 1.65
CA ILE A 224 15.17 17.17 2.52
C ILE A 224 15.59 18.53 3.06
N PRO A 225 14.88 19.62 2.69
CA PRO A 225 15.09 20.92 3.33
C PRO A 225 14.94 20.74 4.84
N THR A 226 15.90 21.22 5.57
CA THR A 226 15.91 21.25 7.04
C THR A 226 14.66 21.93 7.56
N GLY A 227 13.71 21.16 7.97
CA GLY A 227 12.49 21.67 8.54
C GLY A 227 11.54 20.51 8.80
N ASN A 228 11.48 20.07 10.04
CA ASN A 228 10.43 19.19 10.52
C ASN A 228 10.38 17.73 10.03
N LEU A 229 11.49 17.01 10.05
CA LEU A 229 11.35 15.57 10.24
C LEU A 229 11.10 15.34 11.74
N PHE A 230 9.89 14.92 12.08
CA PHE A 230 9.44 14.64 13.47
C PHE A 230 9.41 15.83 14.44
N GLY A 231 9.12 17.06 13.97
CA GLY A 231 8.94 18.21 14.85
C GLY A 231 10.25 18.77 15.46
N VAL A 232 11.39 18.44 14.88
CA VAL A 232 12.70 19.03 15.24
C VAL A 232 13.07 20.07 14.19
N THR A 233 12.96 21.32 14.52
CA THR A 233 13.51 22.42 13.72
C THR A 233 15.00 22.51 13.96
N ASP A 234 15.80 22.05 12.99
CA ASP A 234 17.25 22.29 12.99
C ASP A 234 17.55 23.38 11.96
N PRO A 235 18.07 24.53 12.35
CA PRO A 235 18.23 25.69 11.46
C PRO A 235 19.40 25.59 10.49
N LYS A 236 20.20 24.54 10.52
CA LYS A 236 21.34 24.34 9.62
C LYS A 236 21.40 22.91 9.08
N PRO A 237 21.65 22.72 7.74
CA PRO A 237 21.96 21.41 7.22
C PRO A 237 23.27 20.92 7.84
N VAL A 238 23.16 20.00 8.78
CA VAL A 238 24.34 19.32 9.34
C VAL A 238 24.70 18.22 8.37
N PRO A 239 25.91 18.24 7.77
CA PRO A 239 26.42 17.08 7.06
C PRO A 239 26.48 15.94 8.07
N LEU A 240 25.63 14.93 7.91
CA LEU A 240 25.68 13.73 8.73
C LEU A 240 26.92 12.94 8.33
N PRO A 241 27.95 12.86 9.17
CA PRO A 241 29.05 11.96 8.93
C PRO A 241 28.48 10.54 8.94
N ASN A 242 28.80 9.68 8.01
CA ASN A 242 28.44 8.28 7.82
C ASN A 242 28.09 7.47 9.10
N LYS A 243 27.32 8.05 9.99
CA LYS A 243 26.91 7.48 11.29
C LYS A 243 25.41 7.62 11.47
N ALA A 244 24.81 6.64 12.11
CA ALA A 244 23.41 6.70 12.50
C ALA A 244 23.18 7.85 13.49
N LYS A 245 22.19 8.70 13.21
CA LYS A 245 21.76 9.71 14.17
C LYS A 245 20.72 9.08 15.11
N ILE A 246 21.04 9.05 16.39
CA ILE A 246 20.14 8.59 17.44
C ILE A 246 19.41 9.82 18.01
N PHE A 247 18.10 9.80 17.93
CA PHE A 247 17.25 10.86 18.50
C PHE A 247 16.74 10.39 19.86
N PHE A 248 17.25 10.97 20.93
CA PHE A 248 16.70 10.77 22.25
C PHE A 248 15.47 11.65 22.42
N ARG A 249 14.34 11.03 22.67
CA ARG A 249 13.11 11.71 23.04
C ARG A 249 12.68 11.23 24.41
N PRO A 250 12.35 12.13 25.34
CA PRO A 250 11.78 11.72 26.62
C PRO A 250 10.46 11.01 26.37
N TYR A 251 10.14 10.07 27.23
CA TYR A 251 8.83 9.42 27.22
C TYR A 251 7.74 10.48 27.44
N ALA A 252 6.77 10.50 26.55
CA ALA A 252 5.54 11.26 26.71
C ALA A 252 4.40 10.27 26.95
N ALA A 253 3.73 10.40 28.07
CA ALA A 253 2.60 9.55 28.37
C ALA A 253 1.45 9.77 27.36
N PRO A 254 0.64 8.75 27.07
CA PRO A 254 -0.58 8.93 26.30
C PRO A 254 -1.51 9.97 26.95
N VAL A 255 -2.29 10.66 26.12
CA VAL A 255 -3.25 11.69 26.59
C VAL A 255 -4.25 11.11 27.57
N GLU A 256 -4.64 9.84 27.36
CA GLU A 256 -5.55 9.12 28.24
C GLU A 256 -4.82 7.94 28.86
N GLN A 257 -4.88 7.86 30.18
CA GLN A 257 -4.28 6.79 30.98
C GLN A 257 -5.35 6.09 31.79
N PRO A 258 -5.10 4.86 32.28
CA PRO A 258 -5.98 4.21 33.22
C PRO A 258 -6.20 5.06 34.47
N ASP A 259 -7.41 5.02 34.97
CA ASP A 259 -7.81 5.72 36.19
C ASP A 259 -8.69 4.83 37.09
N LYS A 260 -9.43 5.40 38.02
CA LYS A 260 -10.28 4.62 38.93
C LYS A 260 -11.52 4.03 38.27
N GLU A 261 -12.01 4.67 37.23
CA GLU A 261 -13.21 4.25 36.48
C GLU A 261 -12.85 3.26 35.36
N TYR A 262 -11.76 3.56 34.63
CA TYR A 262 -11.23 2.73 33.54
C TYR A 262 -9.83 2.27 33.90
N ASP A 263 -9.74 1.22 34.71
CA ASP A 263 -8.51 0.82 35.39
C ASP A 263 -7.59 -0.11 34.59
N LEU A 264 -7.90 -0.35 33.31
CA LEU A 264 -7.13 -1.22 32.42
C LEU A 264 -6.67 -0.48 31.15
N TRP A 265 -5.48 -0.79 30.72
CA TRP A 265 -5.06 -0.51 29.35
C TRP A 265 -5.78 -1.44 28.39
N LEU A 266 -6.38 -0.89 27.33
CA LEU A 266 -6.90 -1.65 26.21
C LEU A 266 -5.95 -1.53 25.03
N CYS A 267 -5.39 -2.67 24.61
CA CYS A 267 -4.68 -2.79 23.34
C CYS A 267 -5.57 -3.52 22.34
N THR A 268 -5.46 -3.18 21.08
CA THR A 268 -6.09 -3.92 19.99
C THR A 268 -5.04 -4.52 19.08
N GLY A 269 -5.34 -5.64 18.44
CA GLY A 269 -4.38 -6.31 17.59
C GLY A 269 -5.01 -7.23 16.56
N ARG A 270 -4.16 -7.99 15.90
CA ARG A 270 -4.54 -8.92 14.83
C ARG A 270 -4.62 -10.34 15.35
N ILE A 271 -5.49 -11.11 14.71
CA ILE A 271 -5.56 -12.56 14.83
C ILE A 271 -5.09 -13.20 13.53
N LEU A 272 -4.72 -14.47 13.58
CA LEU A 272 -4.19 -15.17 12.41
C LEU A 272 -5.28 -15.56 11.43
N GLU A 273 -6.46 -15.86 11.93
CA GLU A 273 -7.58 -16.39 11.17
C GLU A 273 -8.25 -15.36 10.28
N HIS A 274 -8.22 -14.09 10.71
CA HIS A 274 -8.91 -13.04 9.96
C HIS A 274 -7.99 -11.90 9.52
N TRP A 275 -8.18 -11.50 8.26
CA TRP A 275 -7.50 -10.36 7.67
C TRP A 275 -8.27 -9.08 7.98
N HIS A 276 -7.66 -8.19 8.78
CA HIS A 276 -8.25 -6.90 9.19
C HIS A 276 -9.65 -7.06 9.78
N THR A 277 -10.66 -6.48 9.11
CA THR A 277 -12.08 -6.51 9.53
C THR A 277 -12.79 -7.83 9.22
N GLY A 278 -12.09 -8.82 8.65
CA GLY A 278 -12.66 -10.10 8.30
C GLY A 278 -13.61 -10.09 7.08
N SER A 279 -13.73 -8.99 6.37
CA SER A 279 -14.66 -8.86 5.23
C SER A 279 -14.49 -9.95 4.16
N MET A 280 -13.28 -10.48 4.02
CA MET A 280 -12.97 -11.59 3.12
C MET A 280 -12.91 -12.93 3.87
N THR A 281 -12.14 -13.00 4.94
CA THR A 281 -11.80 -14.25 5.63
C THR A 281 -12.96 -14.86 6.42
N MET A 282 -13.91 -14.06 6.92
CA MET A 282 -15.16 -14.57 7.52
C MET A 282 -16.08 -15.27 6.50
N ARG A 283 -15.80 -15.15 5.19
CA ARG A 283 -16.51 -15.88 4.13
C ARG A 283 -15.92 -17.26 3.85
N VAL A 284 -14.80 -17.59 4.50
CA VAL A 284 -14.15 -18.90 4.46
C VAL A 284 -14.62 -19.68 5.68
N PRO A 285 -15.48 -20.71 5.53
CA PRO A 285 -16.12 -21.40 6.65
C PRO A 285 -15.15 -21.99 7.68
N GLU A 286 -13.95 -22.40 7.25
CA GLU A 286 -12.91 -22.95 8.13
C GLU A 286 -12.32 -21.87 9.04
N LEU A 287 -12.04 -20.70 8.50
CA LEU A 287 -11.50 -19.57 9.29
C LEU A 287 -12.57 -19.00 10.23
N GLU A 288 -13.80 -18.86 9.75
CA GLU A 288 -14.92 -18.40 10.56
C GLU A 288 -15.20 -19.36 11.72
N ARG A 289 -15.15 -20.67 11.50
CA ARG A 289 -15.30 -21.64 12.60
C ARG A 289 -14.15 -21.60 13.60
N ALA A 290 -12.94 -21.29 13.14
CA ALA A 290 -11.78 -21.20 14.03
C ALA A 290 -11.84 -19.97 14.94
N GLN A 291 -12.39 -18.86 14.44
CA GLN A 291 -12.44 -17.59 15.17
C GLN A 291 -13.72 -16.79 14.82
N ALA A 292 -14.86 -17.28 15.28
CA ALA A 292 -16.17 -16.67 14.99
C ALA A 292 -16.47 -15.40 15.82
N ASN A 293 -15.74 -15.16 16.90
CA ASN A 293 -16.06 -14.12 17.87
C ASN A 293 -14.83 -13.29 18.22
N SER A 294 -15.05 -12.05 18.66
CA SER A 294 -14.01 -11.24 19.28
C SER A 294 -13.66 -11.78 20.66
N PHE A 295 -12.36 -11.88 20.94
CA PHE A 295 -11.83 -12.30 22.23
C PHE A 295 -11.21 -11.15 22.99
N LEU A 296 -11.47 -11.12 24.31
CA LEU A 296 -10.82 -10.23 25.25
C LEU A 296 -9.79 -11.02 26.06
N TYR A 297 -8.55 -10.86 25.71
CA TYR A 297 -7.43 -11.50 26.42
C TYR A 297 -7.13 -10.72 27.70
N MET A 298 -7.15 -11.42 28.84
CA MET A 298 -6.95 -10.82 30.17
C MET A 298 -5.97 -11.62 31.00
N ASN A 299 -5.30 -10.92 31.92
CA ASN A 299 -4.59 -11.61 32.98
C ASN A 299 -5.58 -12.36 33.89
N PRO A 300 -5.32 -13.62 34.26
CA PRO A 300 -6.24 -14.41 35.12
C PRO A 300 -6.63 -13.71 36.43
N LYS A 301 -5.67 -13.04 37.08
CA LYS A 301 -5.94 -12.28 38.32
C LYS A 301 -6.79 -11.03 38.13
N ASP A 302 -6.70 -10.40 36.96
CA ASP A 302 -7.53 -9.25 36.63
C ASP A 302 -8.95 -9.66 36.24
N ALA A 303 -9.10 -10.84 35.64
CA ALA A 303 -10.40 -11.46 35.40
C ALA A 303 -11.06 -11.88 36.71
N GLU A 304 -10.33 -12.58 37.58
CA GLU A 304 -10.81 -13.02 38.92
C GLU A 304 -11.29 -11.82 39.76
N LYS A 305 -10.53 -10.72 39.80
CA LYS A 305 -10.91 -9.48 40.49
C LYS A 305 -12.28 -8.94 40.05
N ARG A 306 -12.69 -9.26 38.82
CA ARG A 306 -13.95 -8.84 38.19
C ARG A 306 -15.03 -9.93 38.19
N GLY A 307 -14.77 -11.08 38.82
CA GLY A 307 -15.68 -12.22 38.81
C GLY A 307 -15.83 -12.89 37.46
N LEU A 308 -14.86 -12.68 36.54
CA LEU A 308 -14.87 -13.23 35.18
C LEU A 308 -14.05 -14.52 35.12
N LYS A 309 -14.53 -15.46 34.31
CA LYS A 309 -13.86 -16.73 34.00
C LYS A 309 -13.56 -16.83 32.50
N ASN A 310 -12.65 -17.72 32.17
CA ASN A 310 -12.38 -18.03 30.76
C ASN A 310 -13.67 -18.52 30.06
N GLY A 311 -13.99 -17.92 28.92
CA GLY A 311 -15.21 -18.21 28.14
C GLY A 311 -16.42 -17.34 28.48
N ASP A 312 -16.37 -16.54 29.53
CA ASP A 312 -17.47 -15.62 29.85
C ASP A 312 -17.57 -14.51 28.78
N VAL A 313 -18.78 -14.02 28.52
CA VAL A 313 -19.00 -12.84 27.70
C VAL A 313 -18.91 -11.60 28.58
N ALA A 314 -17.93 -10.76 28.33
CA ALA A 314 -17.73 -9.49 29.02
C ALA A 314 -18.04 -8.30 28.14
N VAL A 315 -18.43 -7.18 28.74
CA VAL A 315 -18.51 -5.88 28.10
C VAL A 315 -17.21 -5.13 28.37
N CYS A 316 -16.47 -4.84 27.29
CA CYS A 316 -15.33 -3.94 27.33
C CYS A 316 -15.82 -2.52 27.04
N GLU A 317 -15.63 -1.62 27.99
CA GLU A 317 -16.15 -0.26 27.93
C GLU A 317 -15.03 0.78 28.01
N SER A 318 -15.19 1.86 27.26
CA SER A 318 -14.37 3.07 27.32
C SER A 318 -15.27 4.30 27.30
N ARG A 319 -14.71 5.49 27.50
CA ARG A 319 -15.45 6.76 27.38
C ARG A 319 -16.09 6.98 26.01
N ARG A 320 -15.70 6.21 25.00
CA ARG A 320 -16.15 6.35 23.59
C ARG A 320 -17.16 5.29 23.14
N GLY A 321 -17.30 4.21 23.91
CA GLY A 321 -18.23 3.15 23.54
C GLY A 321 -17.96 1.83 24.23
N GLN A 322 -18.76 0.84 23.88
CA GLN A 322 -18.77 -0.49 24.45
C GLN A 322 -18.71 -1.56 23.36
N VAL A 323 -18.07 -2.69 23.66
CA VAL A 323 -18.05 -3.88 22.81
C VAL A 323 -18.15 -5.14 23.67
N LYS A 324 -18.87 -6.14 23.21
CA LYS A 324 -18.93 -7.47 23.83
C LYS A 324 -17.83 -8.36 23.25
N ALA A 325 -17.14 -9.09 24.12
CA ALA A 325 -16.13 -10.05 23.72
C ALA A 325 -16.06 -11.24 24.70
N ILE A 326 -15.53 -12.36 24.22
CA ILE A 326 -15.36 -13.56 25.02
C ILE A 326 -14.02 -13.49 25.77
N VAL A 327 -14.05 -13.62 27.08
CA VAL A 327 -12.86 -13.56 27.93
C VAL A 327 -11.96 -14.77 27.69
N GLN A 328 -10.68 -14.51 27.47
CA GLN A 328 -9.62 -15.51 27.34
C GLN A 328 -8.53 -15.27 28.39
N THR A 329 -8.36 -16.23 29.30
CA THR A 329 -7.39 -16.15 30.40
C THR A 329 -6.33 -17.23 30.35
N ASN A 330 -6.47 -18.22 29.47
CA ASN A 330 -5.63 -19.42 29.40
C ASN A 330 -4.76 -19.51 28.14
N GLN A 331 -4.48 -18.38 27.50
CA GLN A 331 -3.63 -18.35 26.33
C GLN A 331 -2.16 -18.69 26.67
N ARG A 332 -1.39 -19.06 25.63
CA ARG A 332 0.03 -19.43 25.74
C ARG A 332 0.88 -18.34 26.39
N ASN A 333 0.61 -17.08 26.05
CA ASN A 333 1.30 -15.91 26.61
C ASN A 333 0.32 -15.13 27.47
N PHE A 334 0.60 -15.04 28.77
CA PHE A 334 -0.25 -14.29 29.68
C PHE A 334 -0.17 -12.77 29.42
N MET A 335 -1.33 -12.13 29.44
CA MET A 335 -1.39 -10.68 29.46
C MET A 335 -0.77 -10.14 30.77
N PRO A 336 0.03 -9.06 30.69
CA PRO A 336 0.46 -8.35 31.89
C PRO A 336 -0.73 -7.87 32.73
N ARG A 337 -0.53 -7.75 34.03
CA ARG A 337 -1.54 -7.15 34.90
C ARG A 337 -1.81 -5.70 34.54
N GLY A 338 -3.07 -5.30 34.62
CA GLY A 338 -3.49 -3.95 34.25
C GLY A 338 -3.63 -3.70 32.74
N MET A 339 -3.52 -4.78 31.92
CA MET A 339 -3.62 -4.70 30.46
C MET A 339 -4.60 -5.75 29.92
N THR A 340 -5.35 -5.37 28.90
CA THR A 340 -6.20 -6.27 28.12
C THR A 340 -5.93 -6.11 26.64
N TRP A 341 -6.24 -7.14 25.86
CA TRP A 341 -6.12 -7.10 24.41
C TRP A 341 -7.39 -7.63 23.76
N LEU A 342 -7.97 -6.81 22.87
CA LEU A 342 -9.15 -7.15 22.09
C LEU A 342 -8.73 -7.50 20.67
N ALA A 343 -9.16 -8.66 20.19
CA ALA A 343 -8.90 -9.17 18.85
C ALA A 343 -10.22 -9.61 18.15
#